data_9995d3f48dcde42142938a04eb5f2ac7
#
_entry.id   9995d3f48dcde42142938a04eb5f2ac7
#
_cell.length_a   1.000
_cell.length_b   1.000
_cell.length_c   1.000
_cell.angle_alpha   90.00
_cell.angle_beta   90.00
_cell.angle_gamma   90.00
#
_symmetry.space_group_name_H-M   'P 1'
#
loop_
_entity.id
_entity.type
_entity.pdbx_description
1 polymer ?
#
loop_
_entity_poly.entity_id
_entity_poly.type
_entity_poly.pdbx_seq_one_letter_code
_entity_poly.pdbx_strand_id
1 'polypeptide(L)'
;MTVEPRDLRWLVDDVIPHTPALSALMGDVTVMPGRAITRDAISDIDILLVRSITPVNAALLSGSRVQFVGTATAGIDHFDVAAINELGLTWSAAPGSNAVSVVEYVLTALAETEWLTAVLSGSPVGLVGLGQVGGRLAARLIRLGVTVMAYDPNIEPWPAGVVKADLNTVLQQPVISLHASLHDSAPFASREMIAAEQARTMVSAQASRQGGGLFINAGRGDLMSPEALQVLLESRWTVVLDTWPGEPVLEGDMLAEVNWISPHIAGHSAQARERGSDMLAASISRWSTGQAAAASQPSASTPRPSLEGLATRTSAGAADWLMQFLLDHSVLPREDARVRAHGMAGLSAADFDALRSRYAQPNEWTGECIKLVERDPEITDVATRLGVLVSGEEEER
;
A
#
# COMPACT_ATOMS: atom_id res chain seq x y z
N MET A 1 0.64 11.19 34.38
CA MET A 1 1.31 10.07 35.08
C MET A 1 2.15 9.36 34.03
N THR A 2 3.42 9.16 34.27
CA THR A 2 4.26 8.28 33.44
C THR A 2 3.92 6.85 33.78
N VAL A 3 3.61 6.04 32.77
CA VAL A 3 3.31 4.61 32.93
C VAL A 3 4.43 3.84 32.25
N GLU A 4 5.02 2.86 32.96
CA GLU A 4 6.04 2.00 32.35
C GLU A 4 5.34 0.91 31.52
N PRO A 5 5.51 0.88 30.19
CA PRO A 5 4.82 -0.10 29.34
C PRO A 5 5.09 -1.55 29.73
N ARG A 6 6.26 -1.85 30.31
CA ARG A 6 6.65 -3.18 30.77
C ARG A 6 5.84 -3.70 31.96
N ASP A 7 5.21 -2.80 32.73
CA ASP A 7 4.38 -3.17 33.87
C ASP A 7 2.92 -3.44 33.45
N LEU A 8 2.60 -3.25 32.17
CA LEU A 8 1.28 -3.41 31.60
C LEU A 8 1.10 -4.79 30.96
N ARG A 9 -0.14 -5.23 30.85
CA ARG A 9 -0.54 -6.44 30.15
C ARG A 9 -0.88 -6.14 28.71
N TRP A 10 -0.27 -6.90 27.82
CA TRP A 10 -0.40 -6.72 26.37
C TRP A 10 -1.16 -7.88 25.75
N LEU A 11 -1.98 -7.57 24.75
CA LEU A 11 -2.47 -8.54 23.79
C LEU A 11 -2.07 -8.08 22.39
N VAL A 12 -1.41 -8.96 21.66
CA VAL A 12 -0.83 -8.66 20.35
C VAL A 12 -1.31 -9.71 19.33
N ASP A 13 -1.78 -9.24 18.17
CA ASP A 13 -2.10 -10.11 17.02
C ASP A 13 -0.85 -10.88 16.60
N ASP A 14 -0.98 -12.21 16.43
CA ASP A 14 0.08 -13.19 16.20
C ASP A 14 0.94 -12.93 14.94
N VAL A 15 0.46 -12.07 14.05
CA VAL A 15 1.16 -11.73 12.80
C VAL A 15 1.93 -10.40 12.90
N ILE A 16 1.81 -9.65 13.98
CA ILE A 16 2.59 -8.42 14.20
C ILE A 16 4.05 -8.80 14.55
N PRO A 17 5.05 -8.35 13.78
CA PRO A 17 6.45 -8.63 14.10
C PRO A 17 6.86 -8.00 15.44
N HIS A 18 7.48 -8.80 16.28
CA HIS A 18 8.11 -8.33 17.52
C HIS A 18 9.50 -7.77 17.20
N THR A 19 9.56 -6.56 16.62
CA THR A 19 10.83 -5.88 16.37
C THR A 19 11.60 -5.61 17.67
N PRO A 20 12.91 -5.38 17.63
CA PRO A 20 13.68 -5.00 18.82
C PRO A 20 13.10 -3.78 19.55
N ALA A 21 12.62 -2.78 18.80
CA ALA A 21 12.02 -1.57 19.37
C ALA A 21 10.72 -1.87 20.10
N LEU A 22 9.84 -2.68 19.52
CA LEU A 22 8.57 -3.07 20.13
C LEU A 22 8.81 -4.01 21.33
N SER A 23 9.66 -5.02 21.18
CA SER A 23 10.00 -5.99 22.23
C SER A 23 10.60 -5.32 23.46
N ALA A 24 11.36 -4.24 23.28
CA ALA A 24 11.94 -3.49 24.38
C ALA A 24 10.90 -2.83 25.30
N LEU A 25 9.68 -2.60 24.82
CA LEU A 25 8.56 -1.99 25.57
C LEU A 25 7.64 -3.03 26.21
N MET A 26 7.62 -4.25 25.69
CA MET A 26 6.69 -5.30 26.10
C MET A 26 7.01 -5.86 27.49
N GLY A 27 5.95 -6.12 28.26
CA GLY A 27 6.00 -6.79 29.56
C GLY A 27 5.33 -8.17 29.49
N ASP A 28 4.20 -8.32 30.19
CA ASP A 28 3.36 -9.53 30.14
C ASP A 28 2.55 -9.55 28.84
N VAL A 29 2.90 -10.41 27.89
CA VAL A 29 2.36 -10.42 26.52
C VAL A 29 1.58 -11.70 26.26
N THR A 30 0.32 -11.55 25.90
CA THR A 30 -0.50 -12.59 25.28
C THR A 30 -0.50 -12.41 23.76
N VAL A 31 -0.19 -13.45 23.02
CA VAL A 31 -0.24 -13.47 21.54
C VAL A 31 -1.38 -14.36 21.10
N MET A 32 -2.24 -13.86 20.21
CA MET A 32 -3.34 -14.67 19.65
C MET A 32 -3.73 -14.22 18.24
N PRO A 33 -4.39 -15.11 17.44
CA PRO A 33 -4.89 -14.75 16.13
C PRO A 33 -5.90 -13.58 16.21
N GLY A 34 -5.76 -12.58 15.33
CA GLY A 34 -6.58 -11.38 15.38
C GLY A 34 -8.11 -11.64 15.34
N ARG A 35 -8.56 -12.68 14.61
CA ARG A 35 -9.97 -13.08 14.60
C ARG A 35 -10.44 -13.75 15.89
N ALA A 36 -9.56 -14.19 16.76
CA ALA A 36 -9.86 -14.74 18.06
C ALA A 36 -9.91 -13.67 19.17
N ILE A 37 -9.56 -12.43 18.88
CA ILE A 37 -9.61 -11.32 19.83
C ILE A 37 -11.06 -10.96 20.10
N THR A 38 -11.50 -11.25 21.31
CA THR A 38 -12.86 -11.00 21.80
C THR A 38 -12.83 -10.08 23.02
N ARG A 39 -14.00 -9.56 23.41
CA ARG A 39 -14.13 -8.74 24.62
C ARG A 39 -13.63 -9.45 25.88
N ASP A 40 -13.88 -10.75 26.01
CA ASP A 40 -13.42 -11.53 27.16
C ASP A 40 -11.90 -11.65 27.18
N ALA A 41 -11.27 -11.82 25.99
CA ALA A 41 -9.82 -11.91 25.86
C ALA A 41 -9.10 -10.63 26.25
N ILE A 42 -9.75 -9.45 26.17
CA ILE A 42 -9.15 -8.15 26.50
C ILE A 42 -9.60 -7.58 27.86
N SER A 43 -10.34 -8.36 28.65
CA SER A 43 -10.95 -7.87 29.91
C SER A 43 -9.93 -7.34 30.92
N ASP A 44 -8.71 -7.89 30.95
CA ASP A 44 -7.63 -7.53 31.85
C ASP A 44 -6.36 -7.02 31.13
N ILE A 45 -6.50 -6.64 29.85
CA ILE A 45 -5.44 -6.14 28.98
C ILE A 45 -5.39 -4.60 29.04
N ASP A 46 -4.19 -4.04 29.13
CA ASP A 46 -3.92 -2.60 29.15
C ASP A 46 -3.56 -2.04 27.76
N ILE A 47 -2.80 -2.81 26.97
CA ILE A 47 -2.37 -2.44 25.61
C ILE A 47 -2.84 -3.52 24.62
N LEU A 48 -3.61 -3.09 23.62
CA LEU A 48 -4.12 -3.95 22.54
C LEU A 48 -3.48 -3.58 21.21
N LEU A 49 -2.77 -4.52 20.57
CA LEU A 49 -2.21 -4.34 19.24
C LEU A 49 -2.86 -5.28 18.25
N VAL A 50 -3.45 -4.71 17.18
CA VAL A 50 -4.23 -5.44 16.19
C VAL A 50 -3.76 -5.18 14.76
N ARG A 51 -4.38 -5.90 13.83
CA ARG A 51 -4.33 -5.64 12.38
C ARG A 51 -5.75 -5.42 11.84
N SER A 52 -5.86 -5.17 10.53
CA SER A 52 -7.11 -4.84 9.82
C SER A 52 -8.24 -5.87 9.95
N ILE A 53 -7.96 -7.10 10.39
CA ILE A 53 -8.95 -8.18 10.52
C ILE A 53 -9.69 -8.19 11.88
N THR A 54 -9.29 -7.34 12.82
CA THR A 54 -9.92 -7.20 14.14
C THR A 54 -10.72 -5.90 14.18
N PRO A 55 -12.05 -5.94 14.14
CA PRO A 55 -12.87 -4.73 14.29
C PRO A 55 -12.71 -4.14 15.69
N VAL A 56 -12.25 -2.89 15.77
CA VAL A 56 -12.04 -2.16 17.01
C VAL A 56 -13.17 -1.15 17.18
N ASN A 57 -14.13 -1.46 18.04
CA ASN A 57 -15.34 -0.68 18.23
C ASN A 57 -15.81 -0.73 19.70
N ALA A 58 -16.90 -0.05 20.01
CA ALA A 58 -17.48 -0.03 21.34
C ALA A 58 -17.83 -1.44 21.87
N ALA A 59 -18.29 -2.36 21.01
CA ALA A 59 -18.65 -3.72 21.44
C ALA A 59 -17.43 -4.52 21.93
N LEU A 60 -16.26 -4.31 21.31
CA LEU A 60 -15.00 -4.91 21.75
C LEU A 60 -14.49 -4.22 23.03
N LEU A 61 -14.42 -2.88 23.05
CA LEU A 61 -13.63 -2.12 24.03
C LEU A 61 -14.37 -1.77 25.33
N SER A 62 -15.71 -1.66 25.30
CA SER A 62 -16.47 -1.21 26.47
C SER A 62 -16.29 -2.14 27.68
N GLY A 63 -15.89 -1.55 28.81
CA GLY A 63 -15.67 -2.26 30.08
C GLY A 63 -14.38 -3.09 30.13
N SER A 64 -13.51 -3.01 29.13
CA SER A 64 -12.15 -3.53 29.21
C SER A 64 -11.26 -2.59 30.01
N ARG A 65 -10.03 -3.06 30.34
CA ARG A 65 -8.99 -2.23 30.98
C ARG A 65 -8.07 -1.52 29.96
N VAL A 66 -8.32 -1.72 28.65
CA VAL A 66 -7.47 -1.16 27.58
C VAL A 66 -7.32 0.36 27.78
N GLN A 67 -6.10 0.84 27.73
CA GLN A 67 -5.73 2.25 27.80
C GLN A 67 -5.15 2.74 26.47
N PHE A 68 -4.49 1.83 25.74
CA PHE A 68 -3.91 2.10 24.45
C PHE A 68 -4.31 0.99 23.44
N VAL A 69 -4.81 1.39 22.28
CA VAL A 69 -5.06 0.48 21.16
C VAL A 69 -4.29 0.91 19.92
N GLY A 70 -3.51 -0.01 19.35
CA GLY A 70 -2.68 0.24 18.18
C GLY A 70 -2.99 -0.70 17.03
N THR A 71 -2.92 -0.19 15.78
CA THR A 71 -2.93 -1.05 14.60
C THR A 71 -1.63 -0.94 13.83
N ALA A 72 -0.99 -2.09 13.56
CA ALA A 72 0.23 -2.16 12.74
C ALA A 72 -0.04 -1.98 11.24
N THR A 73 -1.20 -1.42 10.87
CA THR A 73 -1.63 -1.18 9.49
C THR A 73 -1.67 0.31 9.17
N ALA A 74 -1.51 0.65 7.89
CA ALA A 74 -1.59 2.03 7.42
C ALA A 74 -3.04 2.56 7.43
N GLY A 75 -4.01 1.71 7.08
CA GLY A 75 -5.45 2.02 7.09
C GLY A 75 -6.09 1.75 8.45
N ILE A 76 -7.14 2.48 8.74
CA ILE A 76 -7.90 2.42 10.00
C ILE A 76 -9.38 2.10 9.78
N ASP A 77 -9.75 1.54 8.64
CA ASP A 77 -11.15 1.25 8.27
C ASP A 77 -11.85 0.30 9.27
N HIS A 78 -11.06 -0.47 10.02
CA HIS A 78 -11.51 -1.37 11.08
C HIS A 78 -11.61 -0.71 12.48
N PHE A 79 -11.24 0.58 12.61
CA PHE A 79 -11.33 1.35 13.85
C PHE A 79 -12.56 2.25 13.83
N ASP A 80 -13.45 2.07 14.80
CA ASP A 80 -14.47 3.07 15.15
C ASP A 80 -13.80 4.16 16.01
N VAL A 81 -13.19 5.12 15.33
CA VAL A 81 -12.43 6.21 15.99
C VAL A 81 -13.34 7.04 16.92
N ALA A 82 -14.62 7.21 16.56
CA ALA A 82 -15.57 7.93 17.40
C ALA A 82 -15.78 7.20 18.72
N ALA A 83 -16.08 5.91 18.66
CA ALA A 83 -16.25 5.09 19.87
C ALA A 83 -14.98 5.02 20.72
N ILE A 84 -13.81 4.90 20.10
CA ILE A 84 -12.52 4.89 20.83
C ILE A 84 -12.31 6.19 21.60
N ASN A 85 -12.58 7.33 20.96
CA ASN A 85 -12.44 8.65 21.57
C ASN A 85 -13.49 8.89 22.68
N GLU A 86 -14.75 8.46 22.50
CA GLU A 86 -15.80 8.52 23.51
C GLU A 86 -15.47 7.70 24.76
N LEU A 87 -14.76 6.57 24.59
CA LEU A 87 -14.27 5.77 25.71
C LEU A 87 -13.01 6.36 26.37
N GLY A 88 -12.47 7.47 25.84
CA GLY A 88 -11.28 8.13 26.39
C GLY A 88 -9.98 7.36 26.18
N LEU A 89 -9.95 6.43 25.23
CA LEU A 89 -8.78 5.59 24.95
C LEU A 89 -7.80 6.30 24.03
N THR A 90 -6.51 6.06 24.24
CA THR A 90 -5.48 6.48 23.29
C THR A 90 -5.35 5.44 22.18
N TRP A 91 -5.20 5.92 20.95
CA TRP A 91 -5.00 5.02 19.81
C TRP A 91 -3.90 5.50 18.87
N SER A 92 -3.35 4.56 18.10
CA SER A 92 -2.36 4.85 17.06
C SER A 92 -2.49 3.87 15.89
N ALA A 93 -2.07 4.33 14.73
CA ALA A 93 -1.93 3.53 13.51
C ALA A 93 -0.50 3.69 12.94
N ALA A 94 -0.21 3.00 11.84
CA ALA A 94 1.08 3.05 11.16
C ALA A 94 0.97 3.63 9.72
N PRO A 95 0.52 4.90 9.55
CA PRO A 95 0.30 5.48 8.24
C PRO A 95 1.61 5.57 7.43
N GLY A 96 1.59 5.04 6.21
CA GLY A 96 2.75 5.03 5.32
C GLY A 96 3.76 3.92 5.59
N SER A 97 3.55 3.03 6.57
CA SER A 97 4.41 1.86 6.80
C SER A 97 4.57 0.99 5.56
N ASN A 98 3.51 0.86 4.77
CA ASN A 98 3.44 0.05 3.55
C ASN A 98 3.60 0.84 2.24
N ALA A 99 3.83 2.15 2.31
CA ALA A 99 3.75 3.00 1.12
C ALA A 99 4.82 2.65 0.07
N VAL A 100 6.02 2.23 0.48
CA VAL A 100 7.08 1.80 -0.44
C VAL A 100 6.64 0.57 -1.22
N SER A 101 6.13 -0.45 -0.54
CA SER A 101 5.64 -1.68 -1.17
C SER A 101 4.55 -1.40 -2.22
N VAL A 102 3.58 -0.51 -1.91
CA VAL A 102 2.53 -0.15 -2.88
C VAL A 102 3.10 0.60 -4.07
N VAL A 103 4.07 1.50 -3.87
CA VAL A 103 4.76 2.21 -4.98
C VAL A 103 5.47 1.20 -5.89
N GLU A 104 6.17 0.24 -5.33
CA GLU A 104 6.86 -0.82 -6.07
C GLU A 104 5.87 -1.69 -6.86
N TYR A 105 4.74 -2.06 -6.24
CA TYR A 105 3.66 -2.77 -6.92
C TYR A 105 3.12 -2.00 -8.14
N VAL A 106 2.85 -0.70 -8.01
CA VAL A 106 2.35 0.11 -9.12
C VAL A 106 3.38 0.23 -10.24
N LEU A 107 4.68 0.38 -9.91
CA LEU A 107 5.74 0.43 -10.93
C LEU A 107 5.88 -0.90 -11.67
N THR A 108 5.79 -2.04 -10.96
CA THR A 108 5.80 -3.36 -11.62
C THR A 108 4.53 -3.58 -12.46
N ALA A 109 3.38 -3.06 -12.02
CA ALA A 109 2.14 -3.11 -12.82
C ALA A 109 2.27 -2.32 -14.14
N LEU A 110 2.96 -1.18 -14.15
CA LEU A 110 3.27 -0.45 -15.39
C LEU A 110 4.14 -1.29 -16.34
N ALA A 111 5.08 -2.08 -15.82
CA ALA A 111 5.92 -2.97 -16.63
C ALA A 111 5.12 -4.16 -17.17
N GLU A 112 4.37 -4.87 -16.32
CA GLU A 112 3.56 -6.06 -16.69
C GLU A 112 2.47 -5.74 -17.73
N THR A 113 1.97 -4.53 -17.71
CA THR A 113 0.94 -4.07 -18.66
C THR A 113 1.52 -3.38 -19.92
N GLU A 114 2.86 -3.39 -20.07
CA GLU A 114 3.60 -2.74 -21.16
C GLU A 114 3.41 -1.20 -21.23
N TRP A 115 2.74 -0.59 -20.25
CA TRP A 115 2.54 0.86 -20.19
C TRP A 115 3.77 1.64 -19.77
N LEU A 116 4.78 0.98 -19.17
CA LEU A 116 6.01 1.65 -18.75
C LEU A 116 6.69 2.36 -19.92
N THR A 117 6.79 1.72 -21.08
CA THR A 117 7.40 2.32 -22.29
C THR A 117 6.64 3.56 -22.75
N ALA A 118 5.31 3.53 -22.78
CA ALA A 118 4.50 4.68 -23.14
C ALA A 118 4.66 5.85 -22.15
N VAL A 119 4.72 5.54 -20.86
CA VAL A 119 4.90 6.54 -19.78
C VAL A 119 6.30 7.19 -19.87
N LEU A 120 7.35 6.42 -20.05
CA LEU A 120 8.71 6.93 -20.24
C LEU A 120 8.87 7.72 -21.55
N SER A 121 8.04 7.42 -22.57
CA SER A 121 8.00 8.15 -23.84
C SER A 121 7.11 9.40 -23.83
N GLY A 122 6.60 9.80 -22.64
CA GLY A 122 5.89 11.07 -22.46
C GLY A 122 4.38 10.94 -22.25
N SER A 123 3.80 9.72 -22.19
CA SER A 123 2.40 9.57 -21.76
C SER A 123 2.26 9.98 -20.28
N PRO A 124 1.38 10.91 -19.94
CA PRO A 124 1.21 11.36 -18.56
C PRO A 124 0.52 10.31 -17.69
N VAL A 125 0.80 10.37 -16.38
CA VAL A 125 0.15 9.56 -15.35
C VAL A 125 -0.75 10.45 -14.50
N GLY A 126 -2.02 10.07 -14.38
CA GLY A 126 -3.01 10.66 -13.49
C GLY A 126 -3.02 9.97 -12.13
N LEU A 127 -2.83 10.73 -11.05
CA LEU A 127 -2.90 10.22 -9.68
C LEU A 127 -4.10 10.83 -8.95
N VAL A 128 -4.90 9.99 -8.31
CA VAL A 128 -5.99 10.42 -7.43
C VAL A 128 -5.58 10.15 -5.98
N GLY A 129 -5.32 11.22 -5.23
CA GLY A 129 -4.75 11.17 -3.88
C GLY A 129 -3.22 11.26 -3.87
N LEU A 130 -2.68 12.20 -3.09
CA LEU A 130 -1.24 12.46 -2.94
C LEU A 130 -0.75 12.24 -1.49
N GLY A 131 -1.43 11.38 -0.76
CA GLY A 131 -1.03 10.98 0.59
C GLY A 131 0.30 10.21 0.63
N GLN A 132 0.43 9.28 1.58
CA GLN A 132 1.67 8.53 1.82
C GLN A 132 2.13 7.71 0.59
N VAL A 133 1.21 7.14 -0.15
CA VAL A 133 1.51 6.36 -1.37
C VAL A 133 1.63 7.26 -2.58
N GLY A 134 0.56 7.99 -2.93
CA GLY A 134 0.52 8.80 -4.15
C GLY A 134 1.62 9.86 -4.22
N GLY A 135 1.95 10.51 -3.10
CA GLY A 135 3.06 11.46 -3.05
C GLY A 135 4.43 10.82 -3.32
N ARG A 136 4.68 9.60 -2.78
CA ARG A 136 5.93 8.86 -3.06
C ARG A 136 5.97 8.34 -4.49
N LEU A 137 4.85 7.86 -5.02
CA LEU A 137 4.76 7.43 -6.42
C LEU A 137 5.01 8.61 -7.37
N ALA A 138 4.36 9.76 -7.11
CA ALA A 138 4.59 10.98 -7.89
C ALA A 138 6.07 11.37 -7.91
N ALA A 139 6.72 11.42 -6.74
CA ALA A 139 8.13 11.75 -6.63
C ALA A 139 9.03 10.74 -7.37
N ARG A 140 8.67 9.47 -7.40
CA ARG A 140 9.40 8.43 -8.12
C ARG A 140 9.24 8.58 -9.63
N LEU A 141 8.01 8.74 -10.11
CA LEU A 141 7.70 8.95 -11.52
C LEU A 141 8.37 10.22 -12.09
N ILE A 142 8.32 11.34 -11.34
CA ILE A 142 8.98 12.59 -11.74
C ILE A 142 10.50 12.38 -11.86
N ARG A 143 11.14 11.68 -10.94
CA ARG A 143 12.57 11.37 -11.04
C ARG A 143 12.90 10.53 -12.28
N LEU A 144 12.00 9.67 -12.71
CA LEU A 144 12.12 8.91 -13.97
C LEU A 144 11.79 9.74 -15.22
N GLY A 145 11.48 11.03 -15.07
CA GLY A 145 11.16 11.94 -16.19
C GLY A 145 9.70 11.90 -16.63
N VAL A 146 8.82 11.27 -15.87
CA VAL A 146 7.41 11.11 -16.20
C VAL A 146 6.62 12.34 -15.78
N THR A 147 5.73 12.81 -16.66
CA THR A 147 4.75 13.86 -16.34
C THR A 147 3.65 13.28 -15.44
N VAL A 148 3.50 13.87 -14.25
CA VAL A 148 2.47 13.47 -13.29
C VAL A 148 1.45 14.59 -13.14
N MET A 149 0.19 14.26 -13.35
CA MET A 149 -0.96 15.13 -13.09
C MET A 149 -1.76 14.52 -11.93
N ALA A 150 -2.17 15.33 -10.95
CA ALA A 150 -2.84 14.77 -9.78
C ALA A 150 -4.01 15.62 -9.27
N TYR A 151 -4.94 14.93 -8.62
CA TYR A 151 -6.03 15.48 -7.83
C TYR A 151 -5.89 15.04 -6.37
N ASP A 152 -5.81 16.00 -5.47
CA ASP A 152 -5.99 15.81 -4.02
C ASP A 152 -6.51 17.13 -3.43
N PRO A 153 -7.74 17.16 -2.90
CA PRO A 153 -8.33 18.40 -2.40
C PRO A 153 -7.79 18.84 -1.04
N ASN A 154 -7.09 17.94 -0.33
CA ASN A 154 -6.73 18.14 1.07
C ASN A 154 -5.23 18.32 1.30
N ILE A 155 -4.38 18.23 0.26
CA ILE A 155 -2.93 18.28 0.44
C ILE A 155 -2.39 19.71 0.35
N GLU A 156 -1.65 20.11 1.35
CA GLU A 156 -0.83 21.32 1.38
C GLU A 156 0.44 21.07 2.24
N PRO A 157 1.64 21.47 1.82
CA PRO A 157 1.94 22.10 0.53
C PRO A 157 1.85 21.12 -0.65
N TRP A 158 1.57 21.65 -1.86
CA TRP A 158 1.50 20.84 -3.07
C TRP A 158 2.88 20.30 -3.47
N PRO A 159 3.02 19.01 -3.83
CA PRO A 159 4.31 18.41 -4.16
C PRO A 159 4.95 19.04 -5.41
N ALA A 160 6.24 19.35 -5.31
CA ALA A 160 6.98 19.93 -6.42
C ALA A 160 7.00 19.01 -7.66
N GLY A 161 6.84 19.58 -8.86
CA GLY A 161 6.86 18.87 -10.12
C GLY A 161 5.55 18.15 -10.47
N VAL A 162 4.57 18.10 -9.58
CA VAL A 162 3.24 17.52 -9.86
C VAL A 162 2.32 18.60 -10.41
N VAL A 163 1.69 18.34 -11.56
CA VAL A 163 0.69 19.22 -12.15
C VAL A 163 -0.63 19.09 -11.37
N LYS A 164 -1.07 20.18 -10.75
CA LYS A 164 -2.37 20.24 -10.04
C LYS A 164 -3.51 20.32 -11.03
N ALA A 165 -4.51 19.43 -10.88
CA ALA A 165 -5.70 19.44 -11.73
C ALA A 165 -6.95 19.03 -10.92
N ASP A 166 -8.13 19.31 -11.49
CA ASP A 166 -9.38 18.75 -10.99
C ASP A 166 -9.50 17.26 -11.33
N LEU A 167 -10.43 16.57 -10.65
CA LEU A 167 -10.62 15.14 -10.83
C LEU A 167 -10.91 14.76 -12.29
N ASN A 168 -11.80 15.48 -12.96
CA ASN A 168 -12.16 15.15 -14.35
C ASN A 168 -10.97 15.28 -15.31
N THR A 169 -10.12 16.29 -15.12
CA THR A 169 -8.88 16.47 -15.89
C THR A 169 -7.88 15.33 -15.63
N VAL A 170 -7.74 14.88 -14.38
CA VAL A 170 -6.89 13.73 -14.04
C VAL A 170 -7.43 12.44 -14.66
N LEU A 171 -8.74 12.23 -14.62
CA LEU A 171 -9.39 11.04 -15.20
C LEU A 171 -9.32 10.95 -16.73
N GLN A 172 -8.95 12.03 -17.41
CA GLN A 172 -8.71 12.01 -18.87
C GLN A 172 -7.28 11.56 -19.24
N GLN A 173 -6.42 11.26 -18.27
CA GLN A 173 -5.08 10.78 -18.56
C GLN A 173 -5.09 9.31 -19.01
N PRO A 174 -4.13 8.87 -19.84
CA PRO A 174 -4.09 7.50 -20.35
C PRO A 174 -3.73 6.44 -19.30
N VAL A 175 -3.07 6.84 -18.23
CA VAL A 175 -2.76 5.98 -17.08
C VAL A 175 -3.33 6.63 -15.83
N ILE A 176 -4.12 5.89 -15.07
CA ILE A 176 -4.75 6.37 -13.82
C ILE A 176 -4.44 5.40 -12.70
N SER A 177 -3.98 5.94 -11.55
CA SER A 177 -3.76 5.16 -10.34
C SER A 177 -4.41 5.82 -9.13
N LEU A 178 -5.20 5.02 -8.37
CA LEU A 178 -5.94 5.50 -7.20
C LEU A 178 -5.17 5.28 -5.91
N HIS A 179 -5.02 6.35 -5.12
CA HIS A 179 -4.31 6.36 -3.83
C HIS A 179 -5.01 7.22 -2.78
N ALA A 180 -6.25 7.63 -3.01
CA ALA A 180 -7.05 8.35 -2.03
C ALA A 180 -7.38 7.47 -0.81
N SER A 181 -7.54 8.09 0.34
CA SER A 181 -8.13 7.42 1.52
C SER A 181 -9.65 7.29 1.32
N LEU A 182 -10.24 6.24 1.87
CA LEU A 182 -11.69 6.03 1.83
C LEU A 182 -12.35 6.76 2.99
N HIS A 183 -13.31 7.63 2.70
CA HIS A 183 -14.13 8.32 3.71
C HIS A 183 -15.42 8.88 3.11
N ASP A 184 -16.41 9.11 3.98
CA ASP A 184 -17.72 9.66 3.62
C ASP A 184 -17.87 11.13 4.03
N SER A 185 -16.79 11.78 4.48
CA SER A 185 -16.82 13.14 5.01
C SER A 185 -16.92 14.19 3.90
N ALA A 186 -17.94 15.07 3.99
CA ALA A 186 -18.06 16.23 3.14
C ALA A 186 -16.91 17.24 3.42
N PRO A 187 -16.51 18.10 2.45
CA PRO A 187 -17.10 18.23 1.12
C PRO A 187 -16.53 17.26 0.07
N PHE A 188 -15.50 16.47 0.39
CA PHE A 188 -14.75 15.66 -0.59
C PHE A 188 -14.84 14.18 -0.25
N ALA A 189 -16.05 13.67 -0.01
CA ALA A 189 -16.26 12.24 0.17
C ALA A 189 -15.63 11.44 -0.98
N SER A 190 -14.96 10.34 -0.64
CA SER A 190 -14.20 9.55 -1.61
C SER A 190 -14.83 8.19 -1.92
N ARG A 191 -15.80 7.73 -1.13
CA ARG A 191 -16.56 6.51 -1.46
C ARG A 191 -17.23 6.68 -2.81
N GLU A 192 -16.99 5.72 -3.71
CA GLU A 192 -17.51 5.72 -5.09
C GLU A 192 -17.25 7.02 -5.87
N MET A 193 -16.13 7.71 -5.54
CA MET A 193 -15.75 8.94 -6.26
C MET A 193 -15.49 8.68 -7.75
N ILE A 194 -15.22 7.43 -8.11
CA ILE A 194 -15.19 6.94 -9.50
C ILE A 194 -16.49 6.18 -9.73
N ALA A 195 -17.56 6.90 -10.07
CA ALA A 195 -18.84 6.34 -10.49
C ALA A 195 -18.85 6.04 -12.00
N ALA A 196 -19.92 5.46 -12.51
CA ALA A 196 -20.05 5.11 -13.93
C ALA A 196 -19.87 6.30 -14.89
N GLU A 197 -20.23 7.51 -14.47
CA GLU A 197 -20.03 8.74 -15.27
C GLU A 197 -18.54 9.07 -15.43
N GLN A 198 -17.76 9.00 -14.33
CA GLN A 198 -16.32 9.18 -14.35
C GLN A 198 -15.64 8.13 -15.24
N ALA A 199 -16.04 6.87 -15.12
CA ALA A 199 -15.53 5.80 -15.99
C ALA A 199 -15.82 6.05 -17.47
N ARG A 200 -17.03 6.52 -17.83
CA ARG A 200 -17.35 6.90 -19.22
C ARG A 200 -16.49 8.07 -19.69
N THR A 201 -16.19 9.04 -18.83
CA THR A 201 -15.26 10.15 -19.14
C THR A 201 -13.87 9.62 -19.47
N MET A 202 -13.34 8.68 -18.66
CA MET A 202 -12.06 8.00 -18.91
C MET A 202 -12.05 7.31 -20.27
N VAL A 203 -13.06 6.48 -20.55
CA VAL A 203 -13.19 5.73 -21.81
C VAL A 203 -13.27 6.67 -23.01
N SER A 204 -14.09 7.72 -22.92
CA SER A 204 -14.26 8.71 -24.01
C SER A 204 -12.98 9.48 -24.29
N ALA A 205 -12.22 9.85 -23.29
CA ALA A 205 -10.94 10.58 -23.42
C ALA A 205 -9.89 9.76 -24.19
N GLN A 206 -9.93 8.44 -24.09
CA GLN A 206 -8.98 7.54 -24.75
C GLN A 206 -9.56 6.82 -25.98
N ALA A 207 -10.72 7.21 -26.46
CA ALA A 207 -11.43 6.52 -27.57
C ALA A 207 -10.63 6.44 -28.88
N SER A 208 -9.75 7.42 -29.15
CA SER A 208 -8.86 7.43 -30.31
C SER A 208 -7.59 6.58 -30.16
N ARG A 209 -7.25 6.13 -28.94
CA ARG A 209 -6.08 5.30 -28.66
C ARG A 209 -6.43 3.83 -28.89
N GLN A 210 -5.64 3.12 -29.69
CA GLN A 210 -5.91 1.72 -30.04
C GLN A 210 -5.98 0.78 -28.84
N GLY A 211 -5.21 1.03 -27.77
CA GLY A 211 -5.15 0.22 -26.56
C GLY A 211 -5.97 0.77 -25.37
N GLY A 212 -6.81 1.80 -25.58
CA GLY A 212 -7.52 2.44 -24.47
C GLY A 212 -6.57 3.11 -23.48
N GLY A 213 -6.76 2.84 -22.18
CA GLY A 213 -5.93 3.33 -21.08
C GLY A 213 -5.59 2.23 -20.07
N LEU A 214 -4.82 2.59 -19.04
CA LEU A 214 -4.52 1.74 -17.90
C LEU A 214 -5.15 2.32 -16.64
N PHE A 215 -5.87 1.48 -15.90
CA PHE A 215 -6.43 1.80 -14.59
C PHE A 215 -5.84 0.87 -13.52
N ILE A 216 -5.29 1.45 -12.45
CA ILE A 216 -4.72 0.72 -11.32
C ILE A 216 -5.42 1.15 -10.04
N ASN A 217 -5.96 0.19 -9.28
CA ASN A 217 -6.45 0.43 -7.93
C ASN A 217 -5.72 -0.47 -6.92
N ALA A 218 -4.74 0.11 -6.23
CA ALA A 218 -4.04 -0.46 -5.09
C ALA A 218 -4.25 0.39 -3.81
N GLY A 219 -5.34 1.15 -3.77
CA GLY A 219 -5.72 2.01 -2.64
C GLY A 219 -6.84 1.40 -1.80
N ARG A 220 -8.09 1.67 -2.19
CA ARG A 220 -9.31 1.09 -1.59
C ARG A 220 -10.30 0.73 -2.70
N GLY A 221 -10.90 -0.45 -2.60
CA GLY A 221 -11.86 -0.95 -3.59
C GLY A 221 -13.05 -0.01 -3.77
N ASP A 222 -13.65 0.40 -2.66
CA ASP A 222 -14.84 1.25 -2.62
C ASP A 222 -14.59 2.73 -3.04
N LEU A 223 -13.40 3.09 -3.52
CA LEU A 223 -13.20 4.35 -4.25
C LEU A 223 -13.90 4.36 -5.61
N MET A 224 -14.18 3.17 -6.14
CA MET A 224 -14.85 2.93 -7.41
C MET A 224 -16.16 2.18 -7.17
N SER A 225 -17.24 2.59 -7.87
CA SER A 225 -18.46 1.81 -7.85
C SER A 225 -18.36 0.55 -8.73
N PRO A 226 -19.13 -0.52 -8.44
CA PRO A 226 -19.19 -1.71 -9.31
C PRO A 226 -19.55 -1.37 -10.76
N GLU A 227 -20.48 -0.43 -10.98
CA GLU A 227 -20.89 0.00 -12.30
C GLU A 227 -19.76 0.73 -13.05
N ALA A 228 -18.91 1.48 -12.34
CA ALA A 228 -17.72 2.11 -12.94
C ALA A 228 -16.72 1.06 -13.42
N LEU A 229 -16.48 0.02 -12.60
CA LEU A 229 -15.65 -1.10 -13.01
C LEU A 229 -16.19 -1.78 -14.25
N GLN A 230 -17.51 -2.07 -14.29
CA GLN A 230 -18.15 -2.68 -15.47
C GLN A 230 -17.93 -1.85 -16.74
N VAL A 231 -18.07 -0.51 -16.68
CA VAL A 231 -17.81 0.38 -17.82
C VAL A 231 -16.37 0.25 -18.32
N LEU A 232 -15.39 0.12 -17.44
CA LEU A 232 -13.99 -0.06 -17.84
C LEU A 232 -13.77 -1.44 -18.47
N LEU A 233 -14.34 -2.51 -17.90
CA LEU A 233 -14.19 -3.88 -18.39
C LEU A 233 -14.84 -4.06 -19.78
N GLU A 234 -15.97 -3.41 -20.05
CA GLU A 234 -16.62 -3.40 -21.37
C GLU A 234 -15.85 -2.57 -22.41
N SER A 235 -14.82 -1.86 -21.99
CA SER A 235 -14.00 -1.00 -22.85
C SER A 235 -12.68 -1.68 -23.26
N ARG A 236 -11.75 -0.89 -23.85
CA ARG A 236 -10.39 -1.33 -24.16
C ARG A 236 -9.37 -0.96 -23.06
N TRP A 237 -9.85 -0.62 -21.87
CA TRP A 237 -8.96 -0.30 -20.76
C TRP A 237 -8.35 -1.56 -20.17
N THR A 238 -7.06 -1.50 -19.87
CA THR A 238 -6.39 -2.49 -19.04
C THR A 238 -6.67 -2.15 -17.58
N VAL A 239 -7.16 -3.11 -16.82
CA VAL A 239 -7.54 -2.93 -15.40
C VAL A 239 -6.68 -3.81 -14.51
N VAL A 240 -6.05 -3.19 -13.51
CA VAL A 240 -5.25 -3.86 -12.48
C VAL A 240 -5.89 -3.57 -11.13
N LEU A 241 -6.34 -4.62 -10.44
CA LEU A 241 -6.95 -4.49 -9.10
C LEU A 241 -6.17 -5.29 -8.06
N ASP A 242 -5.67 -4.58 -7.05
CA ASP A 242 -5.25 -5.18 -5.79
C ASP A 242 -6.33 -5.06 -4.73
N THR A 243 -7.11 -3.97 -4.78
CA THR A 243 -8.26 -3.70 -3.92
C THR A 243 -9.55 -3.68 -4.73
N TRP A 244 -10.62 -4.22 -4.16
CA TRP A 244 -11.83 -4.58 -4.89
C TRP A 244 -13.08 -3.93 -4.30
N PRO A 245 -14.02 -3.44 -5.14
CA PRO A 245 -15.34 -3.10 -4.65
C PRO A 245 -15.98 -4.30 -3.94
N GLY A 246 -16.46 -4.10 -2.72
CA GLY A 246 -17.15 -5.14 -1.94
C GLY A 246 -16.27 -6.22 -1.31
N GLU A 247 -14.92 -6.11 -1.37
CA GLU A 247 -14.05 -7.07 -0.67
C GLU A 247 -14.43 -7.25 0.80
N PRO A 248 -14.25 -8.44 1.38
CA PRO A 248 -13.45 -9.58 0.90
C PRO A 248 -14.22 -10.65 0.11
N VAL A 249 -15.46 -10.42 -0.27
CA VAL A 249 -16.25 -11.35 -1.10
C VAL A 249 -16.22 -10.87 -2.54
N LEU A 250 -15.69 -11.68 -3.45
CA LEU A 250 -15.53 -11.32 -4.86
C LEU A 250 -16.38 -12.21 -5.75
N GLU A 251 -17.07 -11.60 -6.73
CA GLU A 251 -17.89 -12.31 -7.70
C GLU A 251 -17.03 -12.89 -8.84
N GLY A 252 -17.41 -14.06 -9.34
CA GLY A 252 -16.63 -14.80 -10.34
C GLY A 252 -16.51 -14.08 -11.69
N ASP A 253 -17.56 -13.44 -12.15
CA ASP A 253 -17.58 -12.70 -13.42
C ASP A 253 -16.57 -11.54 -13.38
N MET A 254 -16.49 -10.82 -12.26
CA MET A 254 -15.50 -9.76 -12.04
C MET A 254 -14.07 -10.31 -12.11
N LEU A 255 -13.80 -11.46 -11.48
CA LEU A 255 -12.48 -12.10 -11.51
C LEU A 255 -12.06 -12.54 -12.92
N ALA A 256 -13.02 -12.92 -13.75
CA ALA A 256 -12.75 -13.38 -15.12
C ALA A 256 -12.34 -12.24 -16.06
N GLU A 257 -12.92 -11.06 -15.89
CA GLU A 257 -12.81 -9.95 -16.83
C GLU A 257 -11.65 -8.98 -16.53
N VAL A 258 -11.23 -8.86 -15.26
CA VAL A 258 -10.10 -7.99 -14.87
C VAL A 258 -8.79 -8.55 -15.42
N ASN A 259 -7.96 -7.69 -16.03
CA ASN A 259 -6.71 -8.09 -16.69
C ASN A 259 -5.67 -8.64 -15.72
N TRP A 260 -5.44 -7.96 -14.58
CA TRP A 260 -4.50 -8.34 -13.55
C TRP A 260 -5.13 -8.20 -12.16
N ILE A 261 -5.01 -9.26 -11.37
CA ILE A 261 -5.67 -9.37 -10.07
C ILE A 261 -4.69 -9.79 -8.98
N SER A 262 -4.87 -9.21 -7.78
CA SER A 262 -4.22 -9.67 -6.55
C SER A 262 -5.14 -9.47 -5.34
N PRO A 263 -4.91 -10.23 -4.24
CA PRO A 263 -5.85 -10.27 -3.13
C PRO A 263 -5.51 -9.26 -2.03
N HIS A 264 -5.42 -7.96 -2.37
CA HIS A 264 -5.10 -6.86 -1.46
C HIS A 264 -3.76 -7.07 -0.73
N ILE A 265 -2.69 -7.24 -1.52
CA ILE A 265 -1.33 -7.54 -1.02
C ILE A 265 -0.28 -6.52 -1.44
N ALA A 266 -0.61 -5.52 -2.24
CA ALA A 266 0.33 -4.51 -2.72
C ALA A 266 1.15 -3.85 -1.59
N GLY A 267 0.54 -3.69 -0.42
CA GLY A 267 1.18 -3.15 0.79
C GLY A 267 1.88 -4.18 1.68
N HIS A 268 1.97 -5.45 1.27
CA HIS A 268 2.48 -6.54 2.10
C HIS A 268 3.94 -6.88 1.76
N SER A 269 4.89 -6.22 2.40
CA SER A 269 6.31 -6.58 2.39
C SER A 269 6.82 -6.89 3.79
N ALA A 270 7.98 -7.54 3.89
CA ALA A 270 8.63 -7.79 5.17
C ALA A 270 8.93 -6.47 5.89
N GLN A 271 9.49 -5.50 5.17
CA GLN A 271 9.85 -4.19 5.71
C GLN A 271 8.62 -3.35 6.09
N ALA A 272 7.53 -3.42 5.33
CA ALA A 272 6.29 -2.72 5.67
C ALA A 272 5.75 -3.14 7.05
N ARG A 273 5.81 -4.43 7.33
CA ARG A 273 5.35 -4.99 8.62
C ARG A 273 6.24 -4.57 9.78
N GLU A 274 7.55 -4.63 9.61
CA GLU A 274 8.50 -4.18 10.62
C GLU A 274 8.34 -2.68 10.91
N ARG A 275 8.24 -1.84 9.86
CA ARG A 275 7.96 -0.40 10.03
C ARG A 275 6.65 -0.15 10.79
N GLY A 276 5.61 -0.94 10.52
CA GLY A 276 4.35 -0.85 11.26
C GLY A 276 4.55 -1.06 12.76
N SER A 277 5.30 -2.10 13.14
CA SER A 277 5.65 -2.40 14.53
C SER A 277 6.51 -1.31 15.18
N ASP A 278 7.52 -0.80 14.47
CA ASP A 278 8.39 0.26 14.98
C ASP A 278 7.64 1.59 15.18
N MET A 279 6.69 1.92 14.30
CA MET A 279 5.82 3.08 14.45
C MET A 279 4.91 2.97 15.67
N LEU A 280 4.39 1.76 15.94
CA LEU A 280 3.62 1.50 17.17
C LEU A 280 4.51 1.62 18.41
N ALA A 281 5.72 1.06 18.39
CA ALA A 281 6.68 1.20 19.49
C ALA A 281 6.97 2.67 19.81
N ALA A 282 7.21 3.48 18.78
CA ALA A 282 7.41 4.92 18.94
C ALA A 282 6.18 5.65 19.51
N SER A 283 4.98 5.23 19.12
CA SER A 283 3.72 5.82 19.60
C SER A 283 3.46 5.44 21.07
N ILE A 284 3.67 4.19 21.44
CA ILE A 284 3.54 3.71 22.83
C ILE A 284 4.54 4.40 23.74
N SER A 285 5.79 4.55 23.29
CA SER A 285 6.82 5.26 24.05
C SER A 285 6.45 6.73 24.34
N ARG A 286 5.87 7.44 23.38
CA ARG A 286 5.36 8.80 23.60
C ARG A 286 4.17 8.83 24.56
N TRP A 287 3.20 7.94 24.35
CA TRP A 287 2.03 7.83 25.20
C TRP A 287 2.43 7.55 26.66
N SER A 288 3.36 6.63 26.90
CA SER A 288 3.81 6.25 28.26
C SER A 288 4.49 7.39 28.99
N THR A 289 5.11 8.33 28.28
CA THR A 289 5.73 9.54 28.85
C THR A 289 4.79 10.73 28.98
N GLY A 290 3.50 10.55 28.66
CA GLY A 290 2.49 11.61 28.70
C GLY A 290 2.56 12.60 27.53
N GLN A 291 3.33 12.28 26.49
CA GLN A 291 3.33 13.05 25.24
C GLN A 291 2.16 12.59 24.34
N ALA A 292 1.61 13.50 23.53
CA ALA A 292 0.56 13.12 22.58
C ALA A 292 1.07 12.01 21.65
N ALA A 293 0.31 10.93 21.53
CA ALA A 293 0.59 9.85 20.58
C ALA A 293 0.32 10.34 19.16
N ALA A 294 1.21 11.17 18.63
CA ALA A 294 1.15 11.59 17.23
C ALA A 294 1.59 10.41 16.35
N ALA A 295 0.91 10.20 15.23
CA ALA A 295 1.36 9.25 14.23
C ALA A 295 2.82 9.55 13.85
N SER A 296 3.72 8.63 14.14
CA SER A 296 5.12 8.78 13.78
C SER A 296 5.26 8.62 12.27
N GLN A 297 6.03 9.51 11.64
CA GLN A 297 6.45 9.25 10.28
C GLN A 297 7.41 8.05 10.29
N PRO A 298 7.36 7.15 9.28
CA PRO A 298 8.30 6.06 9.20
C PRO A 298 9.73 6.64 9.18
N SER A 299 10.60 6.18 10.08
CA SER A 299 12.02 6.46 9.98
C SER A 299 12.56 5.83 8.69
N ALA A 300 13.57 6.46 8.09
CA ALA A 300 14.29 5.83 6.99
C ALA A 300 14.76 4.45 7.46
N SER A 301 14.40 3.41 6.72
CA SER A 301 14.85 2.05 7.00
C SER A 301 16.40 2.04 6.99
N THR A 302 17.00 1.38 7.96
CA THR A 302 18.43 1.10 7.94
C THR A 302 18.74 0.31 6.67
N PRO A 303 19.76 0.69 5.87
CA PRO A 303 20.16 -0.10 4.71
C PRO A 303 20.44 -1.55 5.14
N ARG A 304 19.80 -2.51 4.51
CA ARG A 304 20.08 -3.93 4.72
C ARG A 304 21.14 -4.39 3.73
N PRO A 305 21.91 -5.45 4.06
CA PRO A 305 22.94 -5.95 3.17
C PRO A 305 22.34 -6.42 1.84
N SER A 306 23.11 -6.16 0.80
CA SER A 306 22.87 -6.39 -0.62
C SER A 306 22.02 -7.62 -0.95
N LEU A 307 21.13 -7.48 -1.94
CA LEU A 307 20.67 -8.60 -2.75
C LEU A 307 21.88 -9.20 -3.49
N GLU A 308 22.66 -10.03 -2.80
CA GLU A 308 23.70 -10.83 -3.45
C GLU A 308 23.04 -11.74 -4.49
N GLY A 309 23.28 -11.48 -5.74
CA GLY A 309 22.90 -12.37 -6.83
C GLY A 309 22.08 -11.77 -7.97
N LEU A 310 21.58 -10.55 -7.90
CA LEU A 310 20.98 -9.89 -9.06
C LEU A 310 22.09 -9.29 -9.97
N ALA A 311 22.88 -10.19 -10.57
CA ALA A 311 23.67 -9.84 -11.74
C ALA A 311 22.67 -9.58 -12.89
N THR A 312 22.20 -8.35 -13.02
CA THR A 312 21.40 -7.95 -14.17
C THR A 312 22.27 -8.09 -15.42
N ARG A 313 21.84 -8.98 -16.33
CA ARG A 313 22.45 -9.08 -17.66
C ARG A 313 22.44 -7.69 -18.29
N THR A 314 23.52 -7.32 -18.96
CA THR A 314 23.60 -6.10 -19.77
C THR A 314 22.41 -6.08 -20.73
N SER A 315 21.44 -5.22 -20.46
CA SER A 315 20.35 -4.92 -21.37
C SER A 315 20.82 -3.93 -22.43
N ALA A 316 20.12 -3.84 -23.53
CA ALA A 316 20.49 -2.98 -24.66
C ALA A 316 20.39 -1.47 -24.36
N GLY A 317 20.02 -1.08 -23.13
CA GLY A 317 19.93 0.32 -22.68
C GLY A 317 19.25 0.48 -21.33
N ALA A 318 19.28 1.68 -20.76
CA ALA A 318 18.74 1.98 -19.44
C ALA A 318 17.21 1.73 -19.31
N ALA A 319 16.46 1.98 -20.40
CA ALA A 319 15.02 1.72 -20.43
C ALA A 319 14.70 0.22 -20.41
N ASP A 320 15.45 -0.59 -21.15
CA ASP A 320 15.30 -2.05 -21.18
C ASP A 320 15.71 -2.66 -19.84
N TRP A 321 16.78 -2.14 -19.23
CA TRP A 321 17.20 -2.53 -17.89
C TRP A 321 16.09 -2.25 -16.87
N LEU A 322 15.50 -1.05 -16.89
CA LEU A 322 14.42 -0.68 -15.98
C LEU A 322 13.20 -1.60 -16.15
N MET A 323 12.82 -1.87 -17.40
CA MET A 323 11.72 -2.79 -17.72
C MET A 323 11.99 -4.17 -17.13
N GLN A 324 13.17 -4.75 -17.44
CA GLN A 324 13.53 -6.09 -16.97
C GLN A 324 13.63 -6.15 -15.44
N PHE A 325 14.24 -5.13 -14.82
CA PHE A 325 14.32 -5.04 -13.36
C PHE A 325 12.94 -5.08 -12.70
N LEU A 326 11.98 -4.30 -13.21
CA LEU A 326 10.62 -4.27 -12.68
C LEU A 326 9.88 -5.60 -12.89
N LEU A 327 10.04 -6.23 -14.05
CA LEU A 327 9.45 -7.55 -14.33
C LEU A 327 10.01 -8.64 -13.43
N ASP A 328 11.32 -8.66 -13.18
CA ASP A 328 11.98 -9.63 -12.31
C ASP A 328 11.53 -9.52 -10.85
N HIS A 329 11.07 -8.32 -10.43
CA HIS A 329 10.56 -8.07 -9.08
C HIS A 329 9.02 -8.07 -8.99
N SER A 330 8.34 -8.33 -10.09
CA SER A 330 6.88 -8.33 -10.12
C SER A 330 6.29 -9.54 -9.42
N VAL A 331 5.34 -9.29 -8.54
CA VAL A 331 4.54 -10.35 -7.90
C VAL A 331 3.25 -10.65 -8.67
N LEU A 332 2.85 -9.76 -9.59
CA LEU A 332 1.56 -9.80 -10.27
C LEU A 332 1.28 -11.13 -11.00
N PRO A 333 2.18 -11.66 -11.85
CA PRO A 333 1.88 -12.89 -12.59
C PRO A 333 1.62 -14.09 -11.67
N ARG A 334 2.38 -14.17 -10.58
CA ARG A 334 2.22 -15.24 -9.60
C ARG A 334 0.92 -15.12 -8.81
N GLU A 335 0.61 -13.91 -8.34
CA GLU A 335 -0.58 -13.68 -7.52
C GLU A 335 -1.86 -13.76 -8.36
N ASP A 336 -1.85 -13.24 -9.59
CA ASP A 336 -2.95 -13.39 -10.54
C ASP A 336 -3.26 -14.88 -10.77
N ALA A 337 -2.24 -15.68 -11.08
CA ALA A 337 -2.39 -17.12 -11.25
C ALA A 337 -2.92 -17.82 -9.98
N ARG A 338 -2.50 -17.40 -8.79
CA ARG A 338 -2.98 -17.95 -7.51
C ARG A 338 -4.44 -17.63 -7.25
N VAL A 339 -4.87 -16.39 -7.48
CA VAL A 339 -6.27 -15.99 -7.30
C VAL A 339 -7.16 -16.75 -8.29
N ARG A 340 -6.78 -16.82 -9.58
CA ARG A 340 -7.55 -17.52 -10.62
C ARG A 340 -7.63 -19.02 -10.37
N ALA A 341 -6.55 -19.64 -9.89
CA ALA A 341 -6.53 -21.07 -9.54
C ALA A 341 -7.42 -21.41 -8.34
N HIS A 342 -7.71 -20.45 -7.46
CA HIS A 342 -8.55 -20.66 -6.28
C HIS A 342 -10.03 -20.77 -6.63
N GLY A 343 -10.48 -20.12 -7.68
CA GLY A 343 -11.82 -20.30 -8.21
C GLY A 343 -12.34 -19.11 -9.01
N MET A 344 -12.63 -19.36 -10.28
CA MET A 344 -13.30 -18.39 -11.16
C MET A 344 -14.81 -18.25 -10.85
N ALA A 345 -15.33 -19.03 -9.91
CA ALA A 345 -16.73 -18.92 -9.48
C ALA A 345 -16.97 -17.83 -8.42
N GLY A 346 -15.89 -17.17 -7.99
CA GLY A 346 -15.89 -16.16 -6.92
C GLY A 346 -15.03 -16.57 -5.74
N LEU A 347 -14.73 -15.60 -4.87
CA LEU A 347 -13.99 -15.82 -3.63
C LEU A 347 -14.88 -15.52 -2.43
N SER A 348 -14.96 -16.46 -1.50
CA SER A 348 -15.52 -16.19 -0.18
C SER A 348 -14.54 -15.34 0.65
N ALA A 349 -15.01 -14.72 1.72
CA ALA A 349 -14.15 -14.00 2.66
C ALA A 349 -13.03 -14.90 3.24
N ALA A 350 -13.32 -16.18 3.47
CA ALA A 350 -12.34 -17.14 3.97
C ALA A 350 -11.24 -17.45 2.93
N ASP A 351 -11.62 -17.58 1.66
CA ASP A 351 -10.68 -17.82 0.57
C ASP A 351 -9.78 -16.59 0.35
N PHE A 352 -10.38 -15.39 0.38
CA PHE A 352 -9.64 -14.13 0.27
C PHE A 352 -8.61 -13.98 1.39
N ASP A 353 -8.99 -14.24 2.64
CA ASP A 353 -8.08 -14.23 3.78
C ASP A 353 -7.00 -15.32 3.67
N ALA A 354 -7.35 -16.52 3.18
CA ALA A 354 -6.39 -17.61 2.98
C ALA A 354 -5.32 -17.26 1.92
N LEU A 355 -5.72 -16.59 0.83
CA LEU A 355 -4.80 -16.09 -0.18
C LEU A 355 -3.82 -15.06 0.42
N ARG A 356 -4.31 -14.11 1.20
CA ARG A 356 -3.50 -13.07 1.86
C ARG A 356 -2.56 -13.65 2.91
N SER A 357 -3.03 -14.59 3.73
CA SER A 357 -2.22 -15.21 4.80
C SER A 357 -1.05 -16.04 4.26
N ARG A 358 -1.20 -16.62 3.08
CA ARG A 358 -0.17 -17.43 2.41
C ARG A 358 0.72 -16.64 1.46
N TYR A 359 0.55 -15.31 1.40
CA TYR A 359 1.39 -14.46 0.56
C TYR A 359 2.83 -14.42 1.09
N ALA A 360 3.77 -14.74 0.21
CA ALA A 360 5.19 -14.84 0.55
C ALA A 360 5.89 -13.48 0.60
N GLN A 361 5.38 -12.55 1.30
CA GLN A 361 5.84 -11.17 1.55
C GLN A 361 7.25 -10.87 0.99
N PRO A 362 7.36 -10.29 -0.20
CA PRO A 362 8.65 -9.99 -0.80
C PRO A 362 9.40 -8.91 0.01
N ASN A 363 10.71 -8.84 -0.18
CA ASN A 363 11.46 -7.68 0.25
C ASN A 363 11.20 -6.50 -0.69
N GLU A 364 11.17 -5.32 -0.13
CA GLU A 364 11.19 -4.08 -0.91
C GLU A 364 12.59 -3.91 -1.52
N TRP A 365 12.63 -3.50 -2.79
CA TRP A 365 13.89 -3.22 -3.49
C TRP A 365 14.32 -1.74 -3.38
N THR A 366 13.46 -0.85 -2.92
CA THR A 366 13.82 0.55 -2.64
C THR A 366 14.82 0.63 -1.50
N GLY A 367 15.98 1.22 -1.76
CA GLY A 367 17.08 1.33 -0.80
C GLY A 367 17.98 0.09 -0.74
N GLU A 368 17.66 -0.97 -1.48
CA GLU A 368 18.56 -2.12 -1.63
C GLU A 368 19.75 -1.78 -2.52
N CYS A 369 20.88 -2.42 -2.28
CA CYS A 369 22.08 -2.26 -3.06
C CYS A 369 22.20 -3.40 -4.08
N ILE A 370 22.37 -3.04 -5.37
CA ILE A 370 22.59 -4.01 -6.44
C ILE A 370 24.04 -3.88 -6.97
N LYS A 371 24.59 -5.00 -7.46
CA LYS A 371 25.87 -5.02 -8.15
C LYS A 371 25.60 -5.16 -9.65
N LEU A 372 26.02 -4.18 -10.44
CA LEU A 372 25.96 -4.28 -11.89
C LEU A 372 27.17 -5.10 -12.40
N VAL A 373 26.94 -6.00 -13.37
CA VAL A 373 28.00 -6.82 -13.99
C VAL A 373 29.01 -5.94 -14.74
N GLU A 374 28.51 -4.92 -15.41
CA GLU A 374 29.31 -3.88 -16.05
C GLU A 374 28.76 -2.51 -15.62
N ARG A 375 29.65 -1.57 -15.33
CA ARG A 375 29.26 -0.20 -15.00
C ARG A 375 28.78 0.52 -16.24
N ASP A 376 27.49 0.76 -16.31
CA ASP A 376 26.86 1.63 -17.29
C ASP A 376 26.35 2.89 -16.57
N PRO A 377 26.84 4.10 -16.92
CA PRO A 377 26.40 5.34 -16.28
C PRO A 377 24.91 5.62 -16.44
N GLU A 378 24.30 5.25 -17.57
CA GLU A 378 22.87 5.46 -17.82
C GLU A 378 22.02 4.51 -16.97
N ILE A 379 22.44 3.25 -16.84
CA ILE A 379 21.78 2.26 -15.95
C ILE A 379 21.95 2.70 -14.49
N THR A 380 23.13 3.15 -14.09
CA THR A 380 23.37 3.66 -12.73
C THR A 380 22.48 4.85 -12.40
N ASP A 381 22.32 5.79 -13.33
CA ASP A 381 21.43 6.95 -13.17
C ASP A 381 19.97 6.52 -13.03
N VAL A 382 19.47 5.66 -13.91
CA VAL A 382 18.08 5.19 -13.85
C VAL A 382 17.82 4.36 -12.60
N ALA A 383 18.74 3.51 -12.16
CA ALA A 383 18.64 2.76 -10.91
C ALA A 383 18.52 3.71 -9.70
N THR A 384 19.38 4.74 -9.66
CA THR A 384 19.35 5.78 -8.62
C THR A 384 18.01 6.53 -8.61
N ARG A 385 17.49 6.91 -9.77
CA ARG A 385 16.17 7.54 -9.91
C ARG A 385 15.05 6.61 -9.47
N LEU A 386 15.18 5.33 -9.73
CA LEU A 386 14.28 4.28 -9.24
C LEU A 386 14.37 4.09 -7.71
N GLY A 387 15.45 4.55 -7.07
CA GLY A 387 15.68 4.43 -5.62
C GLY A 387 16.43 3.17 -5.22
N VAL A 388 17.11 2.54 -6.16
CA VAL A 388 18.03 1.42 -5.94
C VAL A 388 19.44 1.96 -5.82
N LEU A 389 20.22 1.46 -4.86
CA LEU A 389 21.62 1.78 -4.69
C LEU A 389 22.46 0.89 -5.61
N VAL A 390 23.53 1.44 -6.20
CA VAL A 390 24.45 0.66 -7.03
C VAL A 390 25.80 0.63 -6.32
N SER A 391 26.28 -0.57 -5.95
CA SER A 391 27.58 -0.73 -5.30
C SER A 391 28.72 -0.53 -6.29
N GLY A 392 29.76 0.20 -5.85
CA GLY A 392 31.05 0.27 -6.56
C GLY A 392 32.02 -0.79 -6.04
N GLU A 393 32.98 -1.19 -6.87
CA GLU A 393 34.05 -2.14 -6.48
C GLU A 393 35.02 -1.59 -5.42
N GLU A 394 34.87 -0.33 -4.93
CA GLU A 394 35.82 0.31 -4.03
C GLU A 394 35.63 0.01 -2.53
N GLU A 395 34.57 -0.68 -2.12
CA GLU A 395 34.36 -1.04 -0.71
C GLU A 395 34.96 -2.40 -0.30
N GLU A 396 35.66 -3.10 -1.19
CA GLU A 396 36.37 -4.37 -0.89
C GLU A 396 37.90 -4.22 -0.72
N ARG A 397 38.41 -3.01 -0.31
CA ARG A 397 39.83 -2.87 0.08
C ARG A 397 40.06 -2.40 1.48
#